data_bcf65a224349719f68763a1222c66fa9
#
_entry.id   bcf65a224349719f68763a1222c66fa9
#
_cell.length_a   1.000
_cell.length_b   1.000
_cell.length_c   1.000
_cell.angle_alpha   90.00
_cell.angle_beta   90.00
_cell.angle_gamma   90.00
#
_symmetry.space_group_name_H-M   'P 1'
#
loop_
_entity.id
_entity.type
_entity.pdbx_description
1 polymer ?
#
loop_
_entity_poly.entity_id
_entity_poly.type
_entity_poly.pdbx_seq_one_letter_code
_entity_poly.pdbx_strand_id
1 'polypeptide(L)'
;MRVVVYPHSMELGGSQLNALQLAAAVRDRGHEVVVVSEPGELVPLVAAHGLEHVEIPLRRKRPDRRVVSTINRLVRSRGIDVVHGYEWPPAFEALYGAGIRRTAAPIATVMSMSVVPFFPRSIPLIVGTEQIRQEAVAAGHHRVTLLEPPVDTDGDHPGFADGGFRARHGLTDAPLVVAVSRLVPDLKLPGLLAACDAVAELDDAQLAIVGDGPARSEIAERAEKANARAGRRAVVLTGQLADPRPAYAAADIAAGMGGSALRALSFGKPLVVLGLDGFSELVTEESLPGFLSGGWWGFGGDGVPSLTAGLRRLVESPRLRAELGEFGRKLVVDRFSLRRAAELQEQEYEIAARTAGTDLLDVVRSTSGLAAYKVRRKVERLRGRVAVDDANAAATRR
;
A
#
# COMPACT_ATOMS: atom_id res chain seq x y z
N MET A 1 13.69 -20.59 8.95
CA MET A 1 14.20 -19.49 9.84
C MET A 1 13.10 -19.04 10.78
N ARG A 2 13.48 -18.36 11.86
CA ARG A 2 12.59 -17.69 12.80
C ARG A 2 12.65 -16.19 12.58
N VAL A 3 11.51 -15.57 12.28
CA VAL A 3 11.43 -14.17 11.84
C VAL A 3 10.49 -13.39 12.75
N VAL A 4 10.92 -12.22 13.18
CA VAL A 4 10.03 -11.20 13.77
C VAL A 4 9.65 -10.23 12.67
N VAL A 5 8.35 -10.04 12.42
CA VAL A 5 7.80 -9.00 11.55
C VAL A 5 7.21 -7.89 12.42
N TYR A 6 7.66 -6.65 12.19
CA TYR A 6 7.26 -5.52 13.00
C TYR A 6 6.70 -4.38 12.13
N PRO A 7 5.36 -4.34 11.90
CA PRO A 7 4.67 -3.23 11.25
C PRO A 7 4.78 -1.93 12.06
N HIS A 8 4.80 -0.79 11.39
CA HIS A 8 4.92 0.51 12.07
C HIS A 8 3.63 0.97 12.78
N SER A 9 2.49 0.45 12.39
CA SER A 9 1.19 0.60 13.05
C SER A 9 0.27 -0.58 12.71
N MET A 10 -0.87 -0.68 13.39
CA MET A 10 -1.91 -1.68 13.10
C MET A 10 -3.23 -1.02 12.68
N GLU A 11 -3.16 0.18 12.16
CA GLU A 11 -4.27 0.84 11.46
C GLU A 11 -4.39 0.29 10.03
N LEU A 12 -5.58 0.35 9.45
CA LEU A 12 -5.81 -0.13 8.08
C LEU A 12 -5.03 0.71 7.07
N GLY A 13 -4.05 0.10 6.41
CA GLY A 13 -3.21 0.73 5.39
C GLY A 13 -2.50 -0.29 4.52
N GLY A 14 -2.06 0.14 3.33
CA GLY A 14 -1.43 -0.75 2.34
C GLY A 14 -0.14 -1.40 2.85
N SER A 15 0.74 -0.63 3.47
CA SER A 15 2.01 -1.13 4.02
C SER A 15 1.78 -2.17 5.12
N GLN A 16 0.81 -1.92 6.01
CA GLN A 16 0.48 -2.82 7.11
C GLN A 16 -0.16 -4.12 6.61
N LEU A 17 -1.11 -4.03 5.68
CA LEU A 17 -1.72 -5.21 5.04
C LEU A 17 -0.66 -6.05 4.35
N ASN A 18 0.24 -5.43 3.57
CA ASN A 18 1.33 -6.13 2.90
C ASN A 18 2.26 -6.81 3.91
N ALA A 19 2.57 -6.16 5.04
CA ALA A 19 3.40 -6.77 6.08
C ALA A 19 2.77 -8.05 6.63
N LEU A 20 1.47 -8.06 6.90
CA LEU A 20 0.77 -9.23 7.43
C LEU A 20 0.58 -10.33 6.39
N GLN A 21 0.22 -9.98 5.16
CA GLN A 21 0.06 -10.94 4.07
C GLN A 21 1.38 -11.61 3.71
N LEU A 22 2.48 -10.84 3.62
CA LEU A 22 3.82 -11.38 3.39
C LEU A 22 4.29 -12.24 4.58
N ALA A 23 4.01 -11.83 5.82
CA ALA A 23 4.31 -12.62 7.00
C ALA A 23 3.64 -14.01 6.96
N ALA A 24 2.35 -14.04 6.57
CA ALA A 24 1.62 -15.30 6.40
C ALA A 24 2.18 -16.14 5.27
N ALA A 25 2.44 -15.54 4.10
CA ALA A 25 2.96 -16.24 2.94
C ALA A 25 4.37 -16.82 3.19
N VAL A 26 5.22 -16.11 3.93
CA VAL A 26 6.54 -16.60 4.35
C VAL A 26 6.43 -17.74 5.37
N ARG A 27 5.48 -17.65 6.32
CA ARG A 27 5.19 -18.78 7.22
C ARG A 27 4.77 -20.04 6.44
N ASP A 28 3.91 -19.90 5.44
CA ASP A 28 3.42 -21.01 4.62
C ASP A 28 4.54 -21.68 3.80
N ARG A 29 5.67 -21.00 3.66
CA ARG A 29 6.92 -21.54 3.09
C ARG A 29 7.81 -22.26 4.11
N GLY A 30 7.32 -22.50 5.34
CA GLY A 30 8.00 -23.27 6.36
C GLY A 30 8.86 -22.47 7.34
N HIS A 31 8.63 -21.15 7.44
CA HIS A 31 9.30 -20.30 8.44
C HIS A 31 8.42 -20.12 9.69
N GLU A 32 9.04 -19.93 10.84
CA GLU A 32 8.36 -19.49 12.05
C GLU A 32 8.30 -17.97 12.05
N VAL A 33 7.10 -17.39 12.04
CA VAL A 33 6.91 -15.94 11.99
C VAL A 33 6.11 -15.44 13.18
N VAL A 34 6.66 -14.44 13.88
CA VAL A 34 6.02 -13.75 15.00
C VAL A 34 5.80 -12.28 14.61
N VAL A 35 4.56 -11.80 14.73
CA VAL A 35 4.22 -10.39 14.53
C VAL A 35 4.34 -9.66 15.86
N VAL A 36 5.18 -8.62 15.89
CA VAL A 36 5.31 -7.73 17.05
C VAL A 36 4.68 -6.40 16.70
N SER A 37 3.62 -6.00 17.40
CA SER A 37 2.94 -4.74 17.08
C SER A 37 2.21 -4.13 18.27
N GLU A 38 1.88 -2.85 18.13
CA GLU A 38 0.92 -2.16 19.00
C GLU A 38 -0.50 -2.72 18.75
N PRO A 39 -1.45 -2.54 19.71
CA PRO A 39 -2.85 -2.84 19.45
C PRO A 39 -3.39 -1.96 18.31
N GLY A 40 -4.39 -2.46 17.57
CA GLY A 40 -5.02 -1.74 16.48
C GLY A 40 -5.99 -2.59 15.67
N GLU A 41 -6.57 -1.97 14.67
CA GLU A 41 -7.65 -2.51 13.83
C GLU A 41 -7.26 -3.81 13.09
N LEU A 42 -5.98 -3.96 12.74
CA LEU A 42 -5.47 -5.13 12.02
C LEU A 42 -5.02 -6.30 12.90
N VAL A 43 -5.07 -6.18 14.23
CA VAL A 43 -4.68 -7.30 15.12
C VAL A 43 -5.53 -8.55 14.90
N PRO A 44 -6.86 -8.48 14.69
CA PRO A 44 -7.64 -9.67 14.35
C PRO A 44 -7.18 -10.38 13.09
N LEU A 45 -6.62 -9.65 12.11
CA LEU A 45 -6.10 -10.23 10.87
C LEU A 45 -4.83 -11.08 11.13
N VAL A 46 -4.02 -10.76 12.13
CA VAL A 46 -2.87 -11.58 12.53
C VAL A 46 -3.32 -12.98 12.92
N ALA A 47 -4.37 -13.05 13.76
CA ALA A 47 -4.96 -14.33 14.18
C ALA A 47 -5.66 -15.06 13.01
N ALA A 48 -6.37 -14.33 12.15
CA ALA A 48 -7.02 -14.88 10.96
C ALA A 48 -6.01 -15.50 9.99
N HIS A 49 -4.81 -14.93 9.90
CA HIS A 49 -3.69 -15.51 9.15
C HIS A 49 -2.94 -16.61 9.92
N GLY A 50 -3.37 -17.02 11.11
CA GLY A 50 -2.71 -18.05 11.93
C GLY A 50 -1.29 -17.67 12.37
N LEU A 51 -1.00 -16.37 12.48
CA LEU A 51 0.29 -15.84 12.94
C LEU A 51 0.26 -15.62 14.46
N GLU A 52 1.39 -15.83 15.11
CA GLU A 52 1.57 -15.46 16.50
C GLU A 52 1.69 -13.93 16.64
N HIS A 53 1.00 -13.35 17.63
CA HIS A 53 1.07 -11.93 17.95
C HIS A 53 1.71 -11.70 19.32
N VAL A 54 2.71 -10.82 19.34
CA VAL A 54 3.29 -10.30 20.59
C VAL A 54 2.97 -8.81 20.65
N GLU A 55 2.07 -8.46 21.55
CA GLU A 55 1.68 -7.08 21.75
C GLU A 55 2.77 -6.27 22.45
N ILE A 56 2.98 -5.05 21.94
CA ILE A 56 3.82 -4.02 22.56
C ILE A 56 2.97 -2.80 22.90
N PRO A 57 3.31 -2.05 23.95
CA PRO A 57 2.50 -0.91 24.39
C PRO A 57 2.38 0.16 23.32
N LEU A 58 1.18 0.76 23.19
CA LEU A 58 0.95 1.94 22.37
C LEU A 58 1.88 3.08 22.80
N ARG A 59 2.60 3.67 21.86
CA ARG A 59 3.66 4.61 22.17
C ARG A 59 3.58 5.90 21.37
N ARG A 60 4.03 6.96 22.05
CA ARG A 60 4.11 8.32 21.46
C ARG A 60 5.54 8.75 21.10
N LYS A 61 6.58 8.04 21.63
CA LYS A 61 7.99 8.37 21.37
C LYS A 61 8.71 7.14 20.84
N ARG A 62 9.17 7.18 19.61
CA ARG A 62 9.94 6.12 18.95
C ARG A 62 11.33 6.64 18.55
N PRO A 63 12.39 5.84 18.60
CA PRO A 63 12.49 4.47 19.13
C PRO A 63 12.24 4.42 20.64
N ASP A 64 11.69 3.32 21.10
CA ASP A 64 11.38 3.08 22.52
C ASP A 64 12.21 1.93 23.09
N ARG A 65 12.90 2.20 24.22
CA ARG A 65 13.75 1.21 24.88
C ARG A 65 13.01 -0.05 25.32
N ARG A 66 11.72 0.06 25.66
CA ARG A 66 10.91 -1.10 26.06
C ARG A 66 10.71 -2.05 24.91
N VAL A 67 10.46 -1.52 23.71
CA VAL A 67 10.31 -2.34 22.50
C VAL A 67 11.63 -2.98 22.11
N VAL A 68 12.71 -2.22 22.11
CA VAL A 68 14.05 -2.76 21.91
C VAL A 68 14.33 -3.91 22.91
N SER A 69 13.94 -3.76 24.19
CA SER A 69 14.05 -4.82 25.20
C SER A 69 13.16 -6.02 24.88
N THR A 70 11.93 -5.81 24.42
CA THR A 70 11.02 -6.90 24.04
C THR A 70 11.56 -7.67 22.84
N ILE A 71 12.03 -6.98 21.78
CA ILE A 71 12.69 -7.61 20.63
C ILE A 71 13.91 -8.42 21.08
N ASN A 72 14.76 -7.85 21.90
CA ASN A 72 15.95 -8.55 22.43
C ASN A 72 15.60 -9.82 23.22
N ARG A 73 14.53 -9.77 24.00
CA ARG A 73 14.05 -10.94 24.76
C ARG A 73 13.57 -12.03 23.80
N LEU A 74 12.75 -11.68 22.80
CA LEU A 74 12.29 -12.62 21.78
C LEU A 74 13.46 -13.26 21.03
N VAL A 75 14.42 -12.44 20.57
CA VAL A 75 15.62 -12.93 19.88
C VAL A 75 16.35 -13.97 20.71
N ARG A 76 16.59 -13.71 22.00
CA ARG A 76 17.31 -14.63 22.86
C ARG A 76 16.53 -15.87 23.25
N SER A 77 15.23 -15.71 23.59
CA SER A 77 14.42 -16.82 24.10
C SER A 77 13.94 -17.77 23.01
N ARG A 78 13.85 -17.29 21.77
CA ARG A 78 13.31 -18.06 20.64
C ARG A 78 14.32 -18.30 19.52
N GLY A 79 15.54 -17.78 19.63
CA GLY A 79 16.55 -17.92 18.58
C GLY A 79 16.12 -17.29 17.26
N ILE A 80 15.60 -16.06 17.30
CA ILE A 80 15.17 -15.33 16.10
C ILE A 80 16.39 -15.04 15.21
N ASP A 81 16.27 -15.36 13.92
CA ASP A 81 17.32 -15.15 12.92
C ASP A 81 17.25 -13.75 12.32
N VAL A 82 16.02 -13.24 12.08
CA VAL A 82 15.76 -11.98 11.38
C VAL A 82 14.73 -11.14 12.12
N VAL A 83 14.97 -9.82 12.22
CA VAL A 83 13.99 -8.83 12.70
C VAL A 83 13.70 -7.87 11.57
N HIS A 84 12.50 -7.99 11.01
CA HIS A 84 12.05 -7.21 9.87
C HIS A 84 11.14 -6.04 10.31
N GLY A 85 11.66 -4.83 10.22
CA GLY A 85 10.92 -3.60 10.53
C GLY A 85 10.31 -2.95 9.30
N TYR A 86 9.02 -2.62 9.37
CA TYR A 86 8.36 -1.82 8.32
C TYR A 86 8.37 -0.34 8.69
N GLU A 87 8.89 0.48 7.81
CA GLU A 87 9.14 1.91 7.95
C GLU A 87 10.24 2.23 8.97
N TRP A 88 10.62 3.53 9.06
CA TRP A 88 11.79 3.95 9.85
C TRP A 88 11.70 3.67 11.36
N PRO A 89 10.55 3.81 12.05
CA PRO A 89 10.54 3.58 13.49
C PRO A 89 10.85 2.12 13.87
N PRO A 90 10.18 1.09 13.28
CA PRO A 90 10.52 -0.30 13.49
C PRO A 90 11.94 -0.68 13.05
N ALA A 91 12.41 -0.12 11.93
CA ALA A 91 13.77 -0.38 11.46
C ALA A 91 14.84 0.06 12.47
N PHE A 92 14.68 1.23 13.11
CA PHE A 92 15.57 1.67 14.17
C PHE A 92 15.49 0.80 15.42
N GLU A 93 14.31 0.37 15.82
CA GLU A 93 14.13 -0.49 17.00
C GLU A 93 14.72 -1.88 16.75
N ALA A 94 14.62 -2.43 15.53
CA ALA A 94 15.32 -3.64 15.12
C ALA A 94 16.85 -3.47 15.14
N LEU A 95 17.34 -2.36 14.61
CA LEU A 95 18.76 -2.04 14.59
C LEU A 95 19.34 -1.91 15.99
N TYR A 96 18.70 -1.14 16.88
CA TYR A 96 19.16 -0.92 18.26
C TYR A 96 19.03 -2.17 19.12
N GLY A 97 18.07 -3.03 18.81
CA GLY A 97 17.91 -4.32 19.48
C GLY A 97 18.90 -5.35 18.95
N ALA A 98 18.47 -6.07 17.96
CA ALA A 98 19.19 -7.22 17.40
C ALA A 98 20.46 -6.83 16.63
N GLY A 99 20.37 -5.74 15.83
CA GLY A 99 21.43 -5.36 14.89
C GLY A 99 22.75 -4.97 15.55
N ILE A 100 22.76 -4.00 16.48
CA ILE A 100 23.99 -3.57 17.17
C ILE A 100 24.63 -4.72 17.95
N ARG A 101 23.82 -5.60 18.52
CA ARG A 101 24.28 -6.76 19.28
C ARG A 101 24.68 -7.94 18.41
N ARG A 102 24.38 -7.89 17.11
CA ARG A 102 24.62 -8.96 16.14
C ARG A 102 23.99 -10.30 16.58
N THR A 103 22.82 -10.23 17.22
CA THR A 103 22.11 -11.42 17.71
C THR A 103 21.05 -11.92 16.77
N ALA A 104 20.57 -11.07 15.85
CA ALA A 104 19.73 -11.38 14.71
C ALA A 104 19.98 -10.33 13.62
N ALA A 105 19.66 -10.65 12.38
CA ALA A 105 19.82 -9.73 11.25
C ALA A 105 18.67 -8.72 11.20
N PRO A 106 18.93 -7.41 11.28
CA PRO A 106 17.91 -6.40 10.99
C PRO A 106 17.73 -6.27 9.49
N ILE A 107 16.49 -6.19 9.03
CA ILE A 107 16.10 -5.83 7.66
C ILE A 107 14.94 -4.85 7.73
N ALA A 108 14.81 -4.00 6.74
CA ALA A 108 13.74 -3.02 6.69
C ALA A 108 13.02 -2.99 5.36
N THR A 109 11.70 -2.76 5.41
CA THR A 109 10.87 -2.41 4.24
C THR A 109 10.34 -1.00 4.39
N VAL A 110 10.43 -0.19 3.33
CA VAL A 110 9.80 1.13 3.21
C VAL A 110 8.84 1.10 2.02
N MET A 111 7.54 1.20 2.33
CA MET A 111 6.46 1.29 1.35
C MET A 111 5.89 2.70 1.22
N SER A 112 6.40 3.63 2.02
CA SER A 112 6.13 5.07 1.90
C SER A 112 6.76 5.62 0.63
N MET A 113 6.31 6.81 0.19
CA MET A 113 6.72 7.44 -1.07
C MET A 113 8.15 7.98 -1.07
N SER A 114 8.88 7.87 0.05
CA SER A 114 10.29 8.24 0.16
C SER A 114 10.97 7.56 1.35
N VAL A 115 12.29 7.38 1.24
CA VAL A 115 13.15 6.94 2.36
C VAL A 115 13.65 8.18 3.10
N VAL A 116 13.46 8.24 4.42
CA VAL A 116 13.90 9.39 5.21
C VAL A 116 15.44 9.53 5.17
N PRO A 117 16.00 10.76 5.11
CA PRO A 117 17.45 10.96 4.91
C PRO A 117 18.35 10.37 6.00
N PHE A 118 17.80 10.19 7.20
CA PHE A 118 18.52 9.59 8.33
C PHE A 118 18.37 8.08 8.44
N PHE A 119 17.75 7.42 7.44
CA PHE A 119 17.57 5.96 7.45
C PHE A 119 18.93 5.25 7.53
N PRO A 120 19.05 4.14 8.30
CA PRO A 120 20.29 3.36 8.36
C PRO A 120 20.67 2.77 7.00
N ARG A 121 21.88 3.02 6.52
CA ARG A 121 22.38 2.59 5.20
C ARG A 121 22.99 1.19 5.23
N SER A 122 23.41 0.75 6.42
CA SER A 122 24.09 -0.53 6.60
C SER A 122 23.15 -1.74 6.69
N ILE A 123 21.86 -1.53 6.94
CA ILE A 123 20.89 -2.63 6.95
C ILE A 123 20.29 -2.82 5.55
N PRO A 124 19.93 -4.06 5.17
CA PRO A 124 19.19 -4.32 3.94
C PRO A 124 17.88 -3.53 3.92
N LEU A 125 17.60 -2.90 2.80
CA LEU A 125 16.43 -2.07 2.58
C LEU A 125 15.61 -2.63 1.41
N ILE A 126 14.35 -2.92 1.67
CA ILE A 126 13.37 -3.28 0.65
C ILE A 126 12.48 -2.07 0.38
N VAL A 127 12.21 -1.78 -0.88
CA VAL A 127 11.38 -0.64 -1.32
C VAL A 127 10.37 -1.06 -2.36
N GLY A 128 9.26 -0.33 -2.45
CA GLY A 128 8.11 -0.71 -3.25
C GLY A 128 8.10 -0.22 -4.70
N THR A 129 9.00 0.68 -5.11
CA THR A 129 9.07 1.19 -6.49
C THR A 129 10.50 1.33 -6.97
N GLU A 130 10.70 1.24 -8.28
CA GLU A 130 12.02 1.39 -8.90
C GLU A 130 12.59 2.80 -8.68
N GLN A 131 11.75 3.81 -8.74
CA GLN A 131 12.18 5.19 -8.48
C GLN A 131 12.77 5.33 -7.06
N ILE A 132 12.08 4.82 -6.03
CA ILE A 132 12.56 4.86 -4.64
C ILE A 132 13.85 4.04 -4.50
N ARG A 133 13.98 2.91 -5.21
CA ARG A 133 15.20 2.10 -5.23
C ARG A 133 16.38 2.91 -5.73
N GLN A 134 16.24 3.59 -6.87
CA GLN A 134 17.30 4.43 -7.46
C GLN A 134 17.66 5.59 -6.53
N GLU A 135 16.68 6.26 -5.95
CA GLU A 135 16.90 7.35 -4.99
C GLU A 135 17.63 6.87 -3.73
N ALA A 136 17.26 5.70 -3.19
CA ALA A 136 17.92 5.12 -2.03
C ALA A 136 19.38 4.74 -2.33
N VAL A 137 19.65 4.13 -3.50
CA VAL A 137 21.02 3.83 -3.96
C VAL A 137 21.84 5.12 -4.10
N ALA A 138 21.28 6.14 -4.74
CA ALA A 138 21.93 7.45 -4.88
C ALA A 138 22.18 8.13 -3.52
N ALA A 139 21.31 7.89 -2.53
CA ALA A 139 21.51 8.36 -1.15
C ALA A 139 22.56 7.56 -0.37
N GLY A 140 23.16 6.52 -0.99
CA GLY A 140 24.25 5.72 -0.40
C GLY A 140 23.80 4.52 0.42
N HIS A 141 22.59 3.98 0.17
CA HIS A 141 22.21 2.68 0.68
C HIS A 141 22.89 1.58 -0.13
N HIS A 142 23.59 0.65 0.54
CA HIS A 142 24.42 -0.34 -0.15
C HIS A 142 23.66 -1.57 -0.63
N ARG A 143 22.50 -1.87 0.00
CA ARG A 143 21.70 -3.08 -0.28
C ARG A 143 20.24 -2.67 -0.36
N VAL A 144 19.78 -2.41 -1.57
CA VAL A 144 18.39 -1.98 -1.85
C VAL A 144 17.76 -2.94 -2.83
N THR A 145 16.72 -3.62 -2.37
CA THR A 145 15.96 -4.59 -3.17
C THR A 145 14.59 -4.02 -3.50
N LEU A 146 14.17 -4.16 -4.76
CA LEU A 146 12.81 -3.87 -5.19
C LEU A 146 11.92 -5.07 -4.88
N LEU A 147 10.93 -4.86 -4.02
CA LEU A 147 9.83 -5.76 -3.81
C LEU A 147 8.54 -4.94 -3.90
N GLU A 148 7.94 -4.98 -5.07
CA GLU A 148 6.71 -4.23 -5.35
C GLU A 148 5.55 -4.75 -4.48
N PRO A 149 4.61 -3.87 -4.05
CA PRO A 149 3.49 -4.25 -3.21
C PRO A 149 2.72 -5.43 -3.81
N PRO A 150 2.67 -6.59 -3.16
CA PRO A 150 2.01 -7.76 -3.72
C PRO A 150 0.49 -7.73 -3.52
N VAL A 151 -0.18 -8.58 -4.30
CA VAL A 151 -1.59 -8.95 -4.10
C VAL A 151 -1.75 -10.47 -4.04
N ASP A 152 -2.75 -10.90 -3.28
CA ASP A 152 -3.15 -12.31 -3.21
C ASP A 152 -3.88 -12.70 -4.50
N THR A 153 -3.12 -13.13 -5.51
CA THR A 153 -3.67 -13.50 -6.82
C THR A 153 -4.46 -14.82 -6.80
N ASP A 154 -4.35 -15.60 -5.74
CA ASP A 154 -5.10 -16.84 -5.58
C ASP A 154 -6.46 -16.59 -4.93
N GLY A 155 -6.53 -15.71 -3.93
CA GLY A 155 -7.77 -15.26 -3.32
C GLY A 155 -8.53 -14.20 -4.13
N ASP A 156 -7.81 -13.35 -4.85
CA ASP A 156 -8.33 -12.28 -5.71
C ASP A 156 -8.22 -12.72 -7.18
N HIS A 157 -9.29 -13.30 -7.75
CA HIS A 157 -9.27 -13.86 -9.11
C HIS A 157 -10.58 -13.64 -9.87
N PRO A 158 -10.59 -13.73 -11.22
CA PRO A 158 -11.77 -13.46 -12.04
C PRO A 158 -12.98 -14.36 -11.75
N GLY A 159 -12.76 -15.59 -11.25
CA GLY A 159 -13.81 -16.54 -10.90
C GLY A 159 -14.41 -16.33 -9.49
N PHE A 160 -14.05 -15.27 -8.78
CA PHE A 160 -14.64 -14.97 -7.47
C PHE A 160 -16.11 -14.57 -7.61
N ALA A 161 -16.98 -15.12 -6.77
CA ALA A 161 -18.42 -14.82 -6.81
C ALA A 161 -18.70 -13.38 -6.33
N ASP A 162 -19.47 -12.63 -7.08
CA ASP A 162 -19.89 -11.26 -6.72
C ASP A 162 -20.94 -11.22 -5.59
N GLY A 163 -21.51 -12.36 -5.25
CA GLY A 163 -22.49 -12.51 -4.17
C GLY A 163 -23.75 -11.64 -4.35
N GLY A 164 -24.07 -11.23 -5.58
CA GLY A 164 -25.21 -10.35 -5.86
C GLY A 164 -24.93 -8.89 -5.46
N PHE A 165 -23.70 -8.43 -5.58
CA PHE A 165 -23.28 -7.06 -5.20
C PHE A 165 -24.14 -5.99 -5.86
N ARG A 166 -24.43 -6.11 -7.16
CA ARG A 166 -25.25 -5.14 -7.88
C ARG A 166 -26.66 -5.00 -7.27
N ALA A 167 -27.32 -6.14 -7.02
CA ALA A 167 -28.67 -6.14 -6.45
C ALA A 167 -28.70 -5.53 -5.04
N ARG A 168 -27.73 -5.88 -4.19
CA ARG A 168 -27.65 -5.34 -2.82
C ARG A 168 -27.47 -3.82 -2.77
N HIS A 169 -26.82 -3.25 -3.77
CA HIS A 169 -26.55 -1.80 -3.80
C HIS A 169 -27.45 -1.04 -4.78
N GLY A 170 -28.46 -1.71 -5.36
CA GLY A 170 -29.42 -1.10 -6.30
C GLY A 170 -28.74 -0.59 -7.56
N LEU A 171 -27.75 -1.34 -8.05
CA LEU A 171 -27.05 -1.11 -9.31
C LEU A 171 -27.77 -1.87 -10.44
N THR A 172 -27.71 -1.32 -11.65
CA THR A 172 -28.31 -1.91 -12.86
C THR A 172 -27.35 -2.83 -13.59
N ASP A 173 -27.76 -3.34 -14.76
CA ASP A 173 -26.89 -4.12 -15.66
C ASP A 173 -25.99 -3.23 -16.55
N ALA A 174 -26.08 -1.92 -16.41
CA ALA A 174 -25.16 -0.98 -17.08
C ALA A 174 -23.69 -1.26 -16.72
N PRO A 175 -22.72 -0.92 -17.60
CA PRO A 175 -21.30 -1.04 -17.28
C PRO A 175 -20.96 -0.40 -15.95
N LEU A 176 -20.38 -1.19 -15.04
CA LEU A 176 -20.09 -0.79 -13.67
C LEU A 176 -18.60 -0.46 -13.48
N VAL A 177 -18.33 0.80 -13.19
CA VAL A 177 -17.03 1.25 -12.68
C VAL A 177 -17.00 1.06 -11.17
N VAL A 178 -15.97 0.44 -10.65
CA VAL A 178 -15.77 0.27 -9.20
C VAL A 178 -14.50 0.98 -8.74
N ALA A 179 -14.64 1.80 -7.70
CA ALA A 179 -13.52 2.43 -7.01
C ALA A 179 -13.50 2.01 -5.53
N VAL A 180 -12.52 1.18 -5.15
CA VAL A 180 -12.32 0.77 -3.75
C VAL A 180 -11.23 1.62 -3.13
N SER A 181 -11.55 2.40 -2.09
CA SER A 181 -10.58 3.32 -1.49
C SER A 181 -10.96 3.70 -0.06
N ARG A 182 -9.96 4.04 0.76
CA ARG A 182 -10.20 4.86 1.94
C ARG A 182 -10.59 6.26 1.49
N LEU A 183 -11.63 6.83 2.06
CA LEU A 183 -12.12 8.16 1.68
C LEU A 183 -11.39 9.24 2.50
N VAL A 184 -10.14 9.51 2.12
CA VAL A 184 -9.26 10.48 2.79
C VAL A 184 -8.96 11.65 1.87
N PRO A 185 -8.80 12.89 2.42
CA PRO A 185 -8.48 14.07 1.62
C PRO A 185 -7.18 13.93 0.83
N ASP A 186 -6.15 13.40 1.50
CA ASP A 186 -4.84 13.25 0.89
C ASP A 186 -4.81 12.14 -0.16
N LEU A 187 -4.31 12.43 -1.35
CA LEU A 187 -4.10 11.52 -2.48
C LEU A 187 -5.38 10.96 -3.13
N LYS A 188 -6.45 10.72 -2.39
CA LYS A 188 -7.61 9.95 -2.88
C LYS A 188 -8.77 10.80 -3.36
N LEU A 189 -9.06 11.87 -2.62
CA LEU A 189 -10.25 12.69 -2.84
C LEU A 189 -10.33 13.29 -4.26
N PRO A 190 -9.28 13.92 -4.82
CA PRO A 190 -9.39 14.55 -6.15
C PRO A 190 -9.79 13.58 -7.23
N GLY A 191 -9.19 12.37 -7.27
CA GLY A 191 -9.52 11.36 -8.26
C GLY A 191 -10.93 10.79 -8.10
N LEU A 192 -11.43 10.63 -6.85
CA LEU A 192 -12.81 10.16 -6.61
C LEU A 192 -13.86 11.20 -6.99
N LEU A 193 -13.61 12.49 -6.74
CA LEU A 193 -14.48 13.56 -7.20
C LEU A 193 -14.53 13.64 -8.74
N ALA A 194 -13.38 13.53 -9.39
CA ALA A 194 -13.31 13.48 -10.85
C ALA A 194 -14.06 12.26 -11.41
N ALA A 195 -13.99 11.10 -10.75
CA ALA A 195 -14.72 9.90 -11.16
C ALA A 195 -16.25 10.08 -11.06
N CYS A 196 -16.74 10.78 -10.03
CA CYS A 196 -18.17 11.13 -9.95
C CYS A 196 -18.62 11.97 -11.15
N ASP A 197 -17.84 12.98 -11.49
CA ASP A 197 -18.15 13.87 -12.61
C ASP A 197 -18.06 13.15 -13.95
N ALA A 198 -17.00 12.39 -14.16
CA ALA A 198 -16.74 11.66 -15.41
C ALA A 198 -17.86 10.66 -15.72
N VAL A 199 -18.31 9.88 -14.73
CA VAL A 199 -19.38 8.89 -14.95
C VAL A 199 -20.74 9.56 -15.20
N ALA A 200 -20.97 10.75 -14.64
CA ALA A 200 -22.19 11.52 -14.94
C ALA A 200 -22.28 12.02 -16.40
N GLU A 201 -21.14 12.10 -17.11
CA GLU A 201 -21.05 12.46 -18.54
C GLU A 201 -21.19 11.25 -19.49
N LEU A 202 -21.33 10.03 -18.94
CA LEU A 202 -21.53 8.82 -19.72
C LEU A 202 -23.00 8.41 -19.65
N ASP A 203 -23.61 8.14 -20.81
CA ASP A 203 -25.05 7.88 -20.89
C ASP A 203 -25.46 6.58 -20.19
N ASP A 204 -24.63 5.54 -20.28
CA ASP A 204 -24.93 4.21 -19.77
C ASP A 204 -23.73 3.62 -18.98
N ALA A 205 -23.45 4.19 -17.82
CA ALA A 205 -22.47 3.65 -16.90
C ALA A 205 -22.80 4.02 -15.45
N GLN A 206 -22.41 3.21 -14.51
CA GLN A 206 -22.54 3.48 -13.07
C GLN A 206 -21.17 3.42 -12.36
N LEU A 207 -21.02 4.22 -11.32
CA LEU A 207 -19.85 4.17 -10.43
C LEU A 207 -20.28 3.71 -9.04
N ALA A 208 -19.66 2.64 -8.53
CA ALA A 208 -19.74 2.27 -7.12
C ALA A 208 -18.46 2.67 -6.40
N ILE A 209 -18.58 3.57 -5.42
CA ILE A 209 -17.47 3.94 -4.53
C ILE A 209 -17.60 3.12 -3.25
N VAL A 210 -16.61 2.25 -3.01
CA VAL A 210 -16.56 1.32 -1.89
C VAL A 210 -15.52 1.77 -0.89
N GLY A 211 -15.95 2.13 0.30
CA GLY A 211 -15.07 2.58 1.37
C GLY A 211 -15.71 3.61 2.28
N ASP A 212 -14.95 4.02 3.28
CA ASP A 212 -15.34 5.07 4.23
C ASP A 212 -14.14 5.92 4.63
N GLY A 213 -14.40 7.04 5.31
CA GLY A 213 -13.37 7.93 5.81
C GLY A 213 -13.82 9.38 5.93
N PRO A 214 -12.93 10.27 6.41
CA PRO A 214 -13.26 11.66 6.69
C PRO A 214 -13.72 12.48 5.48
N ALA A 215 -13.39 12.08 4.24
CA ALA A 215 -13.84 12.75 3.03
C ALA A 215 -15.20 12.26 2.50
N ARG A 216 -15.89 11.34 3.22
CA ARG A 216 -17.15 10.74 2.77
C ARG A 216 -18.22 11.77 2.44
N SER A 217 -18.39 12.78 3.30
CA SER A 217 -19.43 13.81 3.12
C SER A 217 -19.24 14.61 1.84
N GLU A 218 -17.99 14.97 1.52
CA GLU A 218 -17.68 15.74 0.30
C GLU A 218 -17.90 14.90 -0.96
N ILE A 219 -17.52 13.61 -0.92
CA ILE A 219 -17.78 12.68 -2.03
C ILE A 219 -19.29 12.44 -2.21
N ALA A 220 -20.05 12.31 -1.11
CA ALA A 220 -21.49 12.12 -1.16
C ALA A 220 -22.19 13.34 -1.80
N GLU A 221 -21.80 14.56 -1.41
CA GLU A 221 -22.31 15.79 -2.03
C GLU A 221 -22.00 15.84 -3.54
N ARG A 222 -20.79 15.45 -3.94
CA ARG A 222 -20.42 15.39 -5.36
C ARG A 222 -21.23 14.33 -6.11
N ALA A 223 -21.46 13.16 -5.50
CA ALA A 223 -22.26 12.09 -6.07
C ALA A 223 -23.73 12.53 -6.29
N GLU A 224 -24.33 13.25 -5.34
CA GLU A 224 -25.68 13.82 -5.49
C GLU A 224 -25.76 14.80 -6.65
N LYS A 225 -24.80 15.71 -6.77
CA LYS A 225 -24.71 16.65 -7.90
C LYS A 225 -24.52 15.93 -9.24
N ALA A 226 -23.68 14.90 -9.28
CA ALA A 226 -23.45 14.06 -10.44
C ALA A 226 -24.73 13.31 -10.86
N ASN A 227 -25.44 12.71 -9.92
CA ASN A 227 -26.71 12.02 -10.14
C ASN A 227 -27.80 12.96 -10.66
N ALA A 228 -27.92 14.16 -10.08
CA ALA A 228 -28.87 15.17 -10.53
C ALA A 228 -28.58 15.64 -11.98
N ARG A 229 -27.28 15.86 -12.29
CA ARG A 229 -26.86 16.24 -13.65
C ARG A 229 -27.13 15.13 -14.67
N ALA A 230 -26.90 13.87 -14.31
CA ALA A 230 -27.14 12.72 -15.16
C ALA A 230 -28.62 12.34 -15.28
N GLY A 231 -29.51 12.86 -14.42
CA GLY A 231 -30.93 12.49 -14.37
C GLY A 231 -31.16 11.01 -13.96
N ARG A 232 -30.16 10.35 -13.41
CA ARG A 232 -30.18 8.94 -13.02
C ARG A 232 -29.23 8.67 -11.87
N ARG A 233 -29.33 7.48 -11.26
CA ARG A 233 -28.39 7.05 -10.21
C ARG A 233 -27.07 6.57 -10.81
N ALA A 234 -26.25 7.52 -11.28
CA ALA A 234 -24.95 7.26 -11.90
C ALA A 234 -23.87 6.90 -10.89
N VAL A 235 -23.94 7.47 -9.67
CA VAL A 235 -22.93 7.24 -8.60
C VAL A 235 -23.58 6.70 -7.34
N VAL A 236 -23.01 5.65 -6.76
CA VAL A 236 -23.46 4.97 -5.55
C VAL A 236 -22.29 4.85 -4.57
N LEU A 237 -22.47 5.34 -3.34
CA LEU A 237 -21.55 5.07 -2.22
C LEU A 237 -22.08 3.87 -1.42
N THR A 238 -21.30 2.81 -1.35
CA THR A 238 -21.70 1.59 -0.63
C THR A 238 -21.36 1.62 0.85
N GLY A 239 -20.47 2.52 1.27
CA GLY A 239 -19.82 2.46 2.58
C GLY A 239 -18.65 1.46 2.60
N GLN A 240 -18.06 1.29 3.77
CA GLN A 240 -16.99 0.32 3.99
C GLN A 240 -17.54 -1.09 3.94
N LEU A 241 -16.86 -1.98 3.24
CA LEU A 241 -17.13 -3.41 3.24
C LEU A 241 -16.02 -4.13 3.99
N ALA A 242 -16.39 -5.10 4.83
CA ALA A 242 -15.43 -5.97 5.51
C ALA A 242 -14.61 -6.79 4.50
N ASP A 243 -15.26 -7.23 3.40
CA ASP A 243 -14.63 -7.86 2.25
C ASP A 243 -15.03 -7.12 0.97
N PRO A 244 -14.10 -6.40 0.31
CA PRO A 244 -14.38 -5.68 -0.93
C PRO A 244 -14.34 -6.55 -2.20
N ARG A 245 -13.98 -7.84 -2.10
CA ARG A 245 -13.87 -8.74 -3.27
C ARG A 245 -15.14 -8.84 -4.11
N PRO A 246 -16.36 -8.92 -3.52
CA PRO A 246 -17.58 -8.89 -4.30
C PRO A 246 -17.75 -7.67 -5.20
N ALA A 247 -17.24 -6.50 -4.75
CA ALA A 247 -17.29 -5.29 -5.57
C ALA A 247 -16.37 -5.39 -6.79
N TYR A 248 -15.13 -5.86 -6.59
CA TYR A 248 -14.21 -6.10 -7.72
C TYR A 248 -14.76 -7.17 -8.68
N ALA A 249 -15.34 -8.25 -8.14
CA ALA A 249 -15.92 -9.31 -8.97
C ALA A 249 -17.05 -8.77 -9.86
N ALA A 250 -17.95 -7.93 -9.29
CA ALA A 250 -19.09 -7.32 -10.00
C ALA A 250 -18.71 -6.23 -10.99
N ALA A 251 -17.47 -5.68 -10.92
CA ALA A 251 -17.03 -4.60 -11.77
C ALA A 251 -16.86 -5.04 -13.24
N ASP A 252 -17.17 -4.13 -14.17
CA ASP A 252 -16.74 -4.21 -15.57
C ASP A 252 -15.45 -3.43 -15.81
N ILE A 253 -15.27 -2.35 -15.05
CA ILE A 253 -14.14 -1.42 -15.13
C ILE A 253 -13.73 -1.09 -13.71
N ALA A 254 -12.44 -0.91 -13.47
CA ALA A 254 -11.93 -0.41 -12.20
C ALA A 254 -11.33 0.99 -12.36
N ALA A 255 -11.49 1.80 -11.31
CA ALA A 255 -10.79 3.07 -11.16
C ALA A 255 -10.15 3.12 -9.77
N GLY A 256 -8.86 3.47 -9.69
CA GLY A 256 -8.19 3.47 -8.39
C GLY A 256 -6.70 3.72 -8.46
N MET A 257 -5.99 3.57 -7.33
CA MET A 257 -4.55 3.75 -7.24
C MET A 257 -3.91 2.85 -6.19
N GLY A 258 -2.61 2.59 -6.32
CA GLY A 258 -1.84 1.79 -5.37
C GLY A 258 -2.34 0.34 -5.27
N GLY A 259 -2.46 -0.21 -4.06
CA GLY A 259 -2.88 -1.60 -3.85
C GLY A 259 -4.27 -1.93 -4.39
N SER A 260 -5.22 -0.98 -4.39
CA SER A 260 -6.55 -1.20 -4.97
C SER A 260 -6.50 -1.34 -6.49
N ALA A 261 -5.58 -0.66 -7.16
CA ALA A 261 -5.32 -0.79 -8.59
C ALA A 261 -4.82 -2.21 -8.93
N LEU A 262 -3.78 -2.67 -8.23
CA LEU A 262 -3.24 -4.03 -8.41
C LEU A 262 -4.29 -5.11 -8.11
N ARG A 263 -5.10 -4.89 -7.09
CA ARG A 263 -6.19 -5.80 -6.75
C ARG A 263 -7.25 -5.88 -7.86
N ALA A 264 -7.62 -4.75 -8.46
CA ALA A 264 -8.54 -4.72 -9.61
C ALA A 264 -8.00 -5.52 -10.80
N LEU A 265 -6.72 -5.34 -11.13
CA LEU A 265 -6.05 -6.11 -12.17
C LEU A 265 -6.03 -7.62 -11.83
N SER A 266 -5.92 -7.98 -10.55
CA SER A 266 -6.00 -9.37 -10.10
C SER A 266 -7.35 -10.01 -10.40
N PHE A 267 -8.45 -9.25 -10.37
CA PHE A 267 -9.78 -9.68 -10.80
C PHE A 267 -9.96 -9.66 -12.34
N GLY A 268 -8.91 -9.37 -13.09
CA GLY A 268 -9.00 -9.26 -14.56
C GLY A 268 -9.83 -8.06 -15.03
N LYS A 269 -9.87 -6.98 -14.24
CA LYS A 269 -10.62 -5.78 -14.62
C LYS A 269 -9.71 -4.78 -15.32
N PRO A 270 -10.13 -4.20 -16.46
CA PRO A 270 -9.42 -3.07 -17.06
C PRO A 270 -9.43 -1.91 -16.07
N LEU A 271 -8.32 -1.20 -15.98
CA LEU A 271 -8.08 -0.22 -14.93
C LEU A 271 -7.74 1.16 -15.49
N VAL A 272 -8.43 2.19 -14.98
CA VAL A 272 -7.97 3.58 -15.07
C VAL A 272 -7.31 3.94 -13.74
N VAL A 273 -6.02 4.25 -13.76
CA VAL A 273 -5.29 4.71 -12.58
C VAL A 273 -5.66 6.17 -12.33
N LEU A 274 -6.04 6.45 -11.07
CA LEU A 274 -6.32 7.81 -10.60
C LEU A 274 -5.09 8.38 -9.90
N GLY A 275 -4.99 9.72 -9.90
CA GLY A 275 -3.88 10.42 -9.26
C GLY A 275 -4.23 11.81 -8.78
N LEU A 276 -3.20 12.65 -8.65
CA LEU A 276 -3.30 14.04 -8.22
C LEU A 276 -3.30 14.99 -9.40
N ASP A 277 -3.76 16.21 -9.16
CA ASP A 277 -3.76 17.33 -10.13
C ASP A 277 -4.31 16.92 -11.51
N GLY A 278 -5.42 16.20 -11.50
CA GLY A 278 -6.11 15.80 -12.73
C GLY A 278 -5.54 14.56 -13.42
N PHE A 279 -4.60 13.85 -12.81
CA PHE A 279 -4.05 12.62 -13.39
C PHE A 279 -5.11 11.52 -13.48
N SER A 280 -5.28 10.98 -14.68
CA SER A 280 -5.96 9.71 -14.92
C SER A 280 -5.39 9.05 -16.17
N GLU A 281 -5.05 7.77 -16.09
CA GLU A 281 -4.44 7.05 -17.21
C GLU A 281 -4.91 5.61 -17.28
N LEU A 282 -5.31 5.18 -18.48
CA LEU A 282 -5.71 3.80 -18.76
C LEU A 282 -4.47 2.89 -18.75
N VAL A 283 -4.55 1.76 -18.06
CA VAL A 283 -3.46 0.78 -18.05
C VAL A 283 -3.43 0.01 -19.36
N THR A 284 -2.37 0.22 -20.11
CA THR A 284 -2.07 -0.43 -21.40
C THR A 284 -0.59 -0.84 -21.43
N GLU A 285 -0.15 -1.52 -22.48
CA GLU A 285 1.27 -1.82 -22.68
C GLU A 285 2.12 -0.56 -22.79
N GLU A 286 1.58 0.51 -23.39
CA GLU A 286 2.30 1.78 -23.56
C GLU A 286 2.45 2.55 -22.24
N SER A 287 1.40 2.58 -21.39
CA SER A 287 1.45 3.30 -20.11
C SER A 287 2.17 2.53 -19.00
N LEU A 288 2.27 1.21 -19.13
CA LEU A 288 2.84 0.33 -18.10
C LEU A 288 4.21 0.74 -17.59
N PRO A 289 5.21 1.14 -18.42
CA PRO A 289 6.53 1.54 -17.93
C PRO A 289 6.48 2.67 -16.90
N GLY A 290 5.57 3.62 -17.04
CA GLY A 290 5.36 4.70 -16.06
C GLY A 290 4.91 4.17 -14.70
N PHE A 291 3.94 3.27 -14.68
CA PHE A 291 3.44 2.65 -13.45
C PHE A 291 4.46 1.75 -12.76
N LEU A 292 5.27 1.03 -13.53
CA LEU A 292 6.35 0.20 -12.99
C LEU A 292 7.48 1.03 -12.37
N SER A 293 7.73 2.22 -12.88
CA SER A 293 8.74 3.12 -12.34
C SER A 293 8.27 3.87 -11.10
N GLY A 294 7.15 4.59 -11.22
CA GLY A 294 6.66 5.53 -10.22
C GLY A 294 5.63 4.95 -9.23
N GLY A 295 5.12 3.74 -9.50
CA GLY A 295 4.01 3.13 -8.76
C GLY A 295 2.65 3.39 -9.41
N TRP A 296 1.60 2.80 -8.84
CA TRP A 296 0.24 2.82 -9.38
C TRP A 296 -0.52 4.09 -8.98
N TRP A 297 -0.01 5.23 -9.41
CA TRP A 297 -0.56 6.56 -9.23
C TRP A 297 0.15 7.53 -10.18
N GLY A 298 -0.31 8.77 -10.28
CA GLY A 298 0.36 9.78 -11.10
C GLY A 298 0.00 11.19 -10.69
N PHE A 299 0.59 12.15 -11.38
CA PHE A 299 0.49 13.57 -11.09
C PHE A 299 0.36 14.38 -12.37
N GLY A 300 -0.56 15.34 -12.37
CA GLY A 300 -0.80 16.24 -13.52
C GLY A 300 -1.59 15.60 -14.66
N GLY A 301 -2.55 16.31 -15.19
CA GLY A 301 -3.39 15.88 -16.31
C GLY A 301 -4.59 16.81 -16.50
N ASP A 302 -5.45 16.46 -17.47
CA ASP A 302 -6.60 17.30 -17.82
C ASP A 302 -7.83 17.08 -16.92
N GLY A 303 -7.73 16.21 -15.92
CA GLY A 303 -8.80 15.94 -14.96
C GLY A 303 -9.98 15.17 -15.54
N VAL A 304 -11.21 15.69 -15.34
CA VAL A 304 -12.44 15.03 -15.76
C VAL A 304 -12.45 14.68 -17.25
N PRO A 305 -12.04 15.55 -18.20
CA PRO A 305 -12.02 15.21 -19.62
C PRO A 305 -11.22 13.96 -19.97
N SER A 306 -9.98 13.82 -19.46
CA SER A 306 -9.15 12.64 -19.70
C SER A 306 -9.77 11.38 -19.10
N LEU A 307 -10.30 11.48 -17.88
CA LEU A 307 -10.95 10.38 -17.20
C LEU A 307 -12.21 9.92 -17.94
N THR A 308 -13.06 10.87 -18.36
CA THR A 308 -14.26 10.58 -19.15
C THR A 308 -13.90 9.89 -20.47
N ALA A 309 -12.87 10.37 -21.17
CA ALA A 309 -12.41 9.75 -22.41
C ALA A 309 -11.92 8.32 -22.20
N GLY A 310 -11.11 8.07 -21.16
CA GLY A 310 -10.63 6.74 -20.81
C GLY A 310 -11.76 5.77 -20.43
N LEU A 311 -12.70 6.22 -19.60
CA LEU A 311 -13.85 5.42 -19.21
C LEU A 311 -14.79 5.15 -20.40
N ARG A 312 -15.05 6.15 -21.27
CA ARG A 312 -15.90 6.01 -22.46
C ARG A 312 -15.38 4.90 -23.38
N ARG A 313 -14.10 4.88 -23.66
CA ARG A 313 -13.47 3.80 -24.46
C ARG A 313 -13.76 2.41 -23.91
N LEU A 314 -13.75 2.26 -22.58
CA LEU A 314 -14.03 0.99 -21.93
C LEU A 314 -15.53 0.67 -21.87
N VAL A 315 -16.39 1.67 -21.66
CA VAL A 315 -17.85 1.49 -21.63
C VAL A 315 -18.35 1.02 -23.00
N GLU A 316 -17.88 1.65 -24.08
CA GLU A 316 -18.31 1.38 -25.46
C GLU A 316 -17.75 0.10 -26.06
N SER A 317 -16.65 -0.45 -25.48
CA SER A 317 -15.97 -1.62 -26.05
C SER A 317 -15.82 -2.79 -25.07
N PRO A 318 -16.78 -3.74 -25.04
CA PRO A 318 -16.63 -4.98 -24.27
C PRO A 318 -15.36 -5.76 -24.64
N ARG A 319 -14.96 -5.74 -25.92
CA ARG A 319 -13.74 -6.37 -26.41
C ARG A 319 -12.50 -5.75 -25.76
N LEU A 320 -12.39 -4.42 -25.74
CA LEU A 320 -11.26 -3.73 -25.11
C LEU A 320 -11.21 -4.02 -23.61
N ARG A 321 -12.37 -4.10 -22.94
CA ARG A 321 -12.43 -4.50 -21.52
C ARG A 321 -11.82 -5.89 -21.30
N ALA A 322 -12.16 -6.87 -22.15
CA ALA A 322 -11.63 -8.22 -22.06
C ALA A 322 -10.12 -8.27 -22.31
N GLU A 323 -9.63 -7.61 -23.38
CA GLU A 323 -8.21 -7.57 -23.74
C GLU A 323 -7.35 -6.94 -22.63
N LEU A 324 -7.74 -5.78 -22.12
CA LEU A 324 -7.00 -5.10 -21.05
C LEU A 324 -7.15 -5.77 -19.68
N GLY A 325 -8.27 -6.44 -19.43
CA GLY A 325 -8.47 -7.26 -18.24
C GLY A 325 -7.54 -8.47 -18.22
N GLU A 326 -7.41 -9.20 -19.34
CA GLU A 326 -6.49 -10.33 -19.49
C GLU A 326 -5.03 -9.88 -19.36
N PHE A 327 -4.65 -8.80 -20.05
CA PHE A 327 -3.33 -8.18 -19.95
C PHE A 327 -2.99 -7.84 -18.49
N GLY A 328 -3.89 -7.13 -17.78
CA GLY A 328 -3.67 -6.74 -16.39
C GLY A 328 -3.58 -7.94 -15.45
N ARG A 329 -4.43 -8.96 -15.63
CA ARG A 329 -4.37 -10.20 -14.84
C ARG A 329 -3.05 -10.92 -15.02
N LYS A 330 -2.62 -11.11 -16.28
CA LYS A 330 -1.33 -11.75 -16.58
C LYS A 330 -0.18 -10.99 -15.91
N LEU A 331 -0.14 -9.67 -16.06
CA LEU A 331 0.87 -8.83 -15.45
C LEU A 331 0.95 -9.03 -13.92
N VAL A 332 -0.20 -9.01 -13.24
CA VAL A 332 -0.23 -9.10 -11.77
C VAL A 332 0.15 -10.50 -11.29
N VAL A 333 -0.26 -11.55 -11.96
CA VAL A 333 0.13 -12.93 -11.62
C VAL A 333 1.63 -13.14 -11.78
N ASP A 334 2.19 -12.65 -12.90
CA ASP A 334 3.60 -12.86 -13.23
C ASP A 334 4.54 -12.00 -12.36
N ARG A 335 4.12 -10.80 -11.94
CA ARG A 335 5.01 -9.84 -11.31
C ARG A 335 4.66 -9.49 -9.86
N PHE A 336 3.37 -9.36 -9.52
CA PHE A 336 2.89 -8.82 -8.25
C PHE A 336 2.21 -9.87 -7.36
N SER A 337 2.30 -11.17 -7.69
CA SER A 337 1.68 -12.21 -6.86
C SER A 337 2.34 -12.29 -5.50
N LEU A 338 1.51 -12.51 -4.47
CA LEU A 338 1.97 -12.69 -3.09
C LEU A 338 2.96 -13.85 -2.97
N ARG A 339 2.77 -14.92 -3.75
CA ARG A 339 3.70 -16.06 -3.81
C ARG A 339 5.10 -15.63 -4.26
N ARG A 340 5.21 -14.89 -5.37
CA ARG A 340 6.49 -14.38 -5.87
C ARG A 340 7.15 -13.43 -4.87
N ALA A 341 6.35 -12.56 -4.26
CA ALA A 341 6.86 -11.62 -3.26
C ALA A 341 7.38 -12.35 -2.02
N ALA A 342 6.72 -13.43 -1.57
CA ALA A 342 7.20 -14.26 -0.47
C ALA A 342 8.51 -14.98 -0.81
N GLU A 343 8.69 -15.44 -2.06
CA GLU A 343 9.96 -16.02 -2.53
C GLU A 343 11.11 -15.02 -2.49
N LEU A 344 10.89 -13.81 -2.98
CA LEU A 344 11.88 -12.74 -2.90
C LEU A 344 12.18 -12.35 -1.45
N GLN A 345 11.15 -12.26 -0.61
CA GLN A 345 11.31 -11.94 0.81
C GLN A 345 12.11 -13.00 1.57
N GLU A 346 11.88 -14.28 1.27
CA GLU A 346 12.66 -15.40 1.83
C GLU A 346 14.14 -15.30 1.45
N GLN A 347 14.44 -15.04 0.17
CA GLN A 347 15.81 -14.83 -0.31
C GLN A 347 16.50 -13.68 0.43
N GLU A 348 15.79 -12.55 0.62
CA GLU A 348 16.33 -11.41 1.36
C GLU A 348 16.60 -11.76 2.84
N TYR A 349 15.75 -12.56 3.47
CA TYR A 349 15.98 -13.04 4.83
C TYR A 349 17.23 -13.95 4.92
N GLU A 350 17.39 -14.87 3.97
CA GLU A 350 18.58 -15.72 3.90
C GLU A 350 19.87 -14.90 3.72
N ILE A 351 19.85 -13.93 2.79
CA ILE A 351 20.99 -13.07 2.55
C ILE A 351 21.28 -12.22 3.79
N ALA A 352 20.25 -11.64 4.42
CA ALA A 352 20.42 -10.84 5.62
C ALA A 352 21.03 -11.66 6.78
N ALA A 353 20.54 -12.88 7.02
CA ALA A 353 21.04 -13.76 8.07
C ALA A 353 22.51 -14.13 7.87
N ARG A 354 22.94 -14.39 6.62
CA ARG A 354 24.34 -14.75 6.28
C ARG A 354 25.30 -13.57 6.34
N THR A 355 24.82 -12.35 6.09
CA THR A 355 25.64 -11.14 5.94
C THR A 355 25.44 -10.14 7.07
N ALA A 356 24.84 -10.57 8.18
CA ALA A 356 24.53 -9.71 9.32
C ALA A 356 25.78 -8.97 9.82
N GLY A 357 25.82 -7.69 9.61
CA GLY A 357 26.87 -6.80 10.09
C GLY A 357 26.31 -5.38 10.21
N THR A 358 26.50 -4.77 11.37
CA THR A 358 26.08 -3.39 11.60
C THR A 358 27.32 -2.51 11.58
N ASP A 359 27.31 -1.49 10.73
CA ASP A 359 28.34 -0.45 10.71
C ASP A 359 28.03 0.56 11.82
N LEU A 360 28.93 0.65 12.80
CA LEU A 360 28.77 1.56 13.93
C LEU A 360 28.83 3.04 13.50
N LEU A 361 29.58 3.39 12.47
CA LEU A 361 29.61 4.75 11.96
C LEU A 361 28.24 5.13 11.35
N ASP A 362 27.63 4.20 10.63
CA ASP A 362 26.27 4.41 10.12
C ASP A 362 25.23 4.49 11.23
N VAL A 363 25.36 3.71 12.30
CA VAL A 363 24.49 3.82 13.49
C VAL A 363 24.60 5.22 14.09
N VAL A 364 25.81 5.76 14.25
CA VAL A 364 26.03 7.12 14.78
C VAL A 364 25.44 8.15 13.84
N ARG A 365 25.68 8.05 12.53
CA ARG A 365 25.12 8.95 11.51
C ARG A 365 23.59 8.96 11.55
N SER A 366 22.98 7.80 11.48
CA SER A 366 21.52 7.67 11.43
C SER A 366 20.86 8.11 12.75
N THR A 367 21.47 7.81 13.89
CA THR A 367 20.97 8.24 15.20
C THR A 367 21.05 9.76 15.36
N SER A 368 22.17 10.37 14.94
CA SER A 368 22.35 11.83 14.96
C SER A 368 21.35 12.52 14.04
N GLY A 369 21.13 11.98 12.83
CA GLY A 369 20.12 12.48 11.90
C GLY A 369 18.70 12.38 12.46
N LEU A 370 18.36 11.27 13.11
CA LEU A 370 17.08 11.10 13.79
C LEU A 370 16.90 12.12 14.94
N ALA A 371 17.95 12.37 15.72
CA ALA A 371 17.89 13.37 16.78
C ALA A 371 17.65 14.78 16.23
N ALA A 372 18.38 15.17 15.18
CA ALA A 372 18.18 16.44 14.48
C ALA A 372 16.75 16.58 13.91
N TYR A 373 16.23 15.51 13.28
CA TYR A 373 14.85 15.47 12.80
C TYR A 373 13.84 15.72 13.93
N LYS A 374 13.99 15.05 15.07
CA LYS A 374 13.10 15.24 16.23
C LYS A 374 13.14 16.65 16.80
N VAL A 375 14.33 17.25 16.85
CA VAL A 375 14.49 18.65 17.30
C VAL A 375 13.77 19.59 16.34
N ARG A 376 14.01 19.43 15.02
CA ARG A 376 13.32 20.23 13.98
C ARG A 376 11.79 20.14 14.12
N ARG A 377 11.24 18.93 14.22
CA ARG A 377 9.80 18.71 14.39
C ARG A 377 9.24 19.31 15.67
N LYS A 378 10.00 19.31 16.75
CA LYS A 378 9.60 19.97 18.00
C LYS A 378 9.54 21.49 17.81
N VAL A 379 10.53 22.09 17.14
CA VAL A 379 10.57 23.53 16.83
C VAL A 379 9.42 23.93 15.90
N GLU A 380 9.12 23.15 14.87
CA GLU A 380 8.01 23.39 13.94
C GLU A 380 6.65 23.38 14.68
N ARG A 381 6.44 22.42 15.58
CA ARG A 381 5.22 22.38 16.43
C ARG A 381 5.11 23.61 17.34
N LEU A 382 6.21 24.03 17.94
CA LEU A 382 6.23 25.24 18.80
C LEU A 382 5.95 26.51 17.99
N ARG A 383 6.23 26.50 16.68
CA ARG A 383 5.92 27.58 15.74
C ARG A 383 4.51 27.50 15.13
N GLY A 384 3.65 26.59 15.62
CA GLY A 384 2.29 26.40 15.11
C GLY A 384 2.20 25.78 13.70
N ARG A 385 3.30 25.27 13.15
CA ARG A 385 3.28 24.58 11.85
C ARG A 385 2.78 23.15 12.06
N VAL A 386 1.72 22.80 11.33
CA VAL A 386 1.19 21.43 11.33
C VAL A 386 2.28 20.49 10.78
N ALA A 387 2.53 19.41 11.52
CA ALA A 387 3.49 18.40 11.10
C ALA A 387 2.89 17.58 9.96
N VAL A 388 3.25 17.89 8.72
CA VAL A 388 2.99 17.01 7.57
C VAL A 388 3.83 15.75 7.73
N ASP A 389 3.29 14.58 7.35
CA ASP A 389 4.07 13.33 7.28
C ASP A 389 5.14 13.49 6.19
N ASP A 390 6.41 13.66 6.61
CA ASP A 390 7.51 13.98 5.70
C ASP A 390 7.75 12.89 4.64
N ALA A 391 7.39 11.64 4.92
CA ALA A 391 7.58 10.53 3.98
C ALA A 391 6.57 10.57 2.82
N ASN A 392 5.35 11.03 3.09
CA ASN A 392 4.32 11.20 2.06
C ASN A 392 4.31 12.60 1.44
N ALA A 393 4.71 13.63 2.20
CA ALA A 393 4.78 15.01 1.72
C ALA A 393 5.89 15.25 0.68
N ALA A 394 6.89 14.40 0.58
CA ALA A 394 7.91 14.49 -0.47
C ALA A 394 7.32 14.26 -1.87
N ALA A 395 6.22 13.51 -1.98
CA ALA A 395 5.52 13.28 -3.24
C ALA A 395 4.69 14.50 -3.72
N THR A 396 4.23 15.34 -2.79
CA THR A 396 3.40 16.51 -3.12
C THR A 396 4.22 17.77 -3.42
N ARG A 397 5.55 17.72 -3.29
CA ARG A 397 6.46 18.85 -3.53
C ARG A 397 7.25 18.74 -4.85
N ARG A 398 6.98 17.72 -5.64
CA ARG A 398 7.53 17.51 -6.99
C ARG A 398 6.46 17.81 -8.01
#